data_66ce4709f144eb5a18d7dfc4c3c9493a
#
_entry.id   66ce4709f144eb5a18d7dfc4c3c9493a
#
_cell.length_a   1.000
_cell.length_b   1.000
_cell.length_c   1.000
_cell.angle_alpha   90.00
_cell.angle_beta   90.00
_cell.angle_gamma   90.00
#
_symmetry.space_group_name_H-M   'P 1'
#
loop_
_entity.id
_entity.type
_entity.pdbx_description
1 polymer ?
#
loop_
_entity_poly.entity_id
_entity_poly.type
_entity_poly.pdbx_seq_one_letter_code
_entity_poly.pdbx_strand_id
1 'polypeptide(L)'
;MFERVWPAVLTAVVCAGCGSSSSPATAPSTTFHGEVTDPIGDTFNTSGVVTPPDLVRATADVASGTLTISVRCAPGSFNRDTAAILVQVDTDQSAATGQRNAIGDFGYDYAISWTIAGQQGVVVRITGTDAGFSTTLVGNVSAALAADGVDFVVPLSMLGGDDGRMNFRVLASDRPAIKTTDAMPDENLPAAKIQ
;
A
#
# COMPACT_ATOMS: atom_id res chain seq x y z
N MET A 1 4.58 25.96 -78.74
CA MET A 1 3.52 26.03 -77.75
C MET A 1 4.23 26.22 -76.41
N PHE A 2 4.31 27.46 -75.94
CA PHE A 2 5.06 27.86 -74.75
C PHE A 2 4.07 28.15 -73.61
N GLU A 3 4.07 27.35 -72.58
CA GLU A 3 3.33 27.65 -71.37
C GLU A 3 4.25 28.38 -70.35
N ARG A 4 3.83 29.56 -69.98
CA ARG A 4 4.50 30.40 -68.97
C ARG A 4 4.09 29.96 -67.57
N VAL A 5 5.09 29.53 -66.77
CA VAL A 5 4.94 29.32 -65.33
C VAL A 5 5.22 30.61 -64.60
N TRP A 6 4.26 31.08 -63.78
CA TRP A 6 4.41 32.24 -62.89
C TRP A 6 4.93 31.77 -61.51
N PRO A 7 5.91 32.47 -60.93
CA PRO A 7 6.30 32.13 -59.57
C PRO A 7 5.35 32.82 -58.55
N ALA A 8 4.80 32.02 -57.66
CA ALA A 8 4.04 32.50 -56.50
C ALA A 8 5.02 33.03 -55.45
N VAL A 9 4.87 34.31 -55.11
CA VAL A 9 5.59 34.93 -53.99
C VAL A 9 4.85 34.57 -52.71
N LEU A 10 5.48 33.77 -51.87
CA LEU A 10 4.97 33.41 -50.54
C LEU A 10 5.45 34.45 -49.52
N THR A 11 4.55 35.31 -49.07
CA THR A 11 4.83 36.31 -48.02
C THR A 11 4.67 35.59 -46.65
N ALA A 12 5.78 35.34 -45.97
CA ALA A 12 5.75 34.80 -44.60
C ALA A 12 5.44 35.92 -43.60
N VAL A 13 4.27 35.86 -42.99
CA VAL A 13 3.90 36.68 -41.84
C VAL A 13 4.50 36.06 -40.58
N VAL A 14 5.52 36.68 -40.01
CA VAL A 14 6.08 36.33 -38.71
C VAL A 14 5.21 36.94 -37.62
N CYS A 15 4.31 36.15 -37.03
CA CYS A 15 3.65 36.53 -35.80
C CYS A 15 4.58 36.31 -34.62
N ALA A 16 5.16 37.37 -34.07
CA ALA A 16 5.83 37.33 -32.78
C ALA A 16 4.77 37.18 -31.68
N GLY A 17 4.44 35.93 -31.33
CA GLY A 17 3.62 35.60 -30.19
C GLY A 17 4.44 35.72 -28.91
N CYS A 18 4.14 36.73 -28.07
CA CYS A 18 4.58 36.76 -26.68
C CYS A 18 3.92 35.60 -25.95
N GLY A 19 4.63 34.48 -25.90
CA GLY A 19 4.24 33.35 -25.07
C GLY A 19 4.49 33.68 -23.60
N SER A 20 3.43 34.07 -22.88
CA SER A 20 3.44 34.06 -21.43
C SER A 20 3.55 32.57 -21.00
N SER A 21 4.72 32.14 -20.59
CA SER A 21 4.90 30.84 -19.94
C SER A 21 4.25 30.89 -18.56
N SER A 22 2.95 30.62 -18.49
CA SER A 22 2.31 30.27 -17.24
C SER A 22 2.86 28.91 -16.85
N SER A 23 3.80 28.86 -15.88
CA SER A 23 4.15 27.61 -15.21
C SER A 23 2.84 26.97 -14.72
N PRO A 24 2.58 25.68 -15.00
CA PRO A 24 1.42 25.04 -14.45
C PRO A 24 1.54 25.13 -12.92
N ALA A 25 0.53 25.72 -12.29
CA ALA A 25 0.42 25.71 -10.84
C ALA A 25 0.43 24.23 -10.42
N THR A 26 1.46 23.81 -9.70
CA THR A 26 1.50 22.46 -9.10
C THR A 26 0.30 22.39 -8.16
N ALA A 27 -0.66 21.55 -8.47
CA ALA A 27 -1.77 21.29 -7.57
C ALA A 27 -1.17 20.85 -6.20
N PRO A 28 -1.72 21.33 -5.08
CA PRO A 28 -1.24 20.91 -3.77
C PRO A 28 -1.33 19.38 -3.70
N SER A 29 -0.20 18.71 -3.45
CA SER A 29 -0.21 17.28 -3.23
C SER A 29 -0.89 17.05 -1.90
N THR A 30 -2.07 16.44 -1.90
CA THR A 30 -2.74 16.02 -0.68
C THR A 30 -1.87 14.93 -0.05
N THR A 31 -1.54 15.10 1.21
CA THR A 31 -0.82 14.10 2.01
C THR A 31 -1.74 13.60 3.10
N PHE A 32 -1.76 12.29 3.28
CA PHE A 32 -2.49 11.65 4.37
C PHE A 32 -1.51 10.84 5.21
N HIS A 33 -1.81 10.72 6.50
CA HIS A 33 -0.99 10.00 7.46
C HIS A 33 -1.86 9.11 8.34
N GLY A 34 -1.35 7.95 8.69
CA GLY A 34 -1.92 7.03 9.66
C GLY A 34 -0.82 6.38 10.49
N GLU A 35 -1.11 6.20 11.77
CA GLU A 35 -0.20 5.51 12.69
C GLU A 35 -1.00 4.62 13.64
N VAL A 36 -0.42 3.49 13.98
CA VAL A 36 -0.91 2.58 15.01
C VAL A 36 0.27 2.03 15.80
N THR A 37 0.07 1.86 17.10
CA THR A 37 1.03 1.24 18.02
C THR A 37 0.38 0.08 18.73
N ASP A 38 1.19 -0.87 19.15
CA ASP A 38 0.79 -2.10 19.82
C ASP A 38 1.67 -2.37 21.03
N PRO A 39 1.19 -3.00 22.10
CA PRO A 39 2.00 -3.38 23.24
C PRO A 39 3.05 -4.44 22.89
N ILE A 40 4.19 -4.40 23.56
CA ILE A 40 5.22 -5.44 23.43
C ILE A 40 4.80 -6.66 24.23
N GLY A 41 4.85 -7.86 23.62
CA GLY A 41 4.71 -9.14 24.30
C GLY A 41 3.29 -9.68 24.40
N ASP A 42 2.36 -9.18 23.62
CA ASP A 42 0.97 -9.63 23.53
C ASP A 42 0.71 -10.62 22.39
N THR A 43 1.78 -11.16 21.83
CA THR A 43 1.71 -12.21 20.79
C THR A 43 0.86 -13.42 21.20
N PHE A 44 0.18 -14.00 20.22
CA PHE A 44 -0.69 -15.17 20.39
C PHE A 44 -0.25 -16.33 19.47
N ASN A 45 -0.85 -17.52 19.62
CA ASN A 45 -0.55 -18.72 18.80
C ASN A 45 0.93 -19.13 18.74
N THR A 46 1.72 -18.80 19.76
CA THR A 46 3.18 -18.94 19.75
C THR A 46 3.69 -20.37 19.97
N SER A 47 2.81 -21.33 20.23
CA SER A 47 3.19 -22.74 20.44
C SER A 47 3.90 -23.32 19.21
N GLY A 48 5.16 -23.74 19.38
CA GLY A 48 6.00 -24.26 18.31
C GLY A 48 6.66 -23.18 17.43
N VAL A 49 6.52 -21.90 17.78
CA VAL A 49 7.19 -20.77 17.13
C VAL A 49 8.43 -20.40 17.92
N VAL A 50 9.59 -20.33 17.27
CA VAL A 50 10.87 -20.05 17.94
C VAL A 50 11.02 -18.56 18.23
N THR A 51 10.66 -17.72 17.26
CA THR A 51 10.74 -16.26 17.37
C THR A 51 9.46 -15.69 16.79
N PRO A 52 8.39 -15.58 17.58
CA PRO A 52 7.15 -14.99 17.10
C PRO A 52 7.38 -13.50 16.80
N PRO A 53 7.08 -13.03 15.60
CA PRO A 53 7.10 -11.60 15.33
C PRO A 53 6.03 -10.92 16.18
N ASP A 54 6.43 -9.84 16.85
CA ASP A 54 5.69 -9.05 17.84
C ASP A 54 5.64 -7.61 17.30
N LEU A 55 4.50 -7.20 16.77
CA LEU A 55 4.29 -5.89 16.16
C LEU A 55 4.26 -4.81 17.24
N VAL A 56 4.87 -3.65 16.98
CA VAL A 56 4.85 -2.55 17.95
C VAL A 56 4.46 -1.22 17.33
N ARG A 57 4.63 -1.07 16.03
CA ARG A 57 4.28 0.17 15.33
C ARG A 57 4.11 -0.05 13.84
N ALA A 58 3.10 0.60 13.26
CA ALA A 58 3.05 0.84 11.85
C ALA A 58 2.69 2.30 11.56
N THR A 59 3.35 2.88 10.55
CA THR A 59 3.00 4.17 9.96
C THR A 59 2.65 3.97 8.50
N ALA A 60 1.69 4.75 8.02
CA ALA A 60 1.27 4.76 6.63
C ALA A 60 1.15 6.20 6.14
N ASP A 61 1.90 6.55 5.11
CA ASP A 61 1.95 7.89 4.54
C ASP A 61 1.55 7.83 3.07
N VAL A 62 0.60 8.67 2.68
CA VAL A 62 0.22 8.85 1.27
C VAL A 62 0.70 10.22 0.79
N ALA A 63 1.51 10.22 -0.23
CA ALA A 63 1.99 11.42 -0.89
C ALA A 63 2.25 11.16 -2.38
N SER A 64 1.90 12.12 -3.23
CA SER A 64 2.20 12.07 -4.67
C SER A 64 1.77 10.77 -5.37
N GLY A 65 0.61 10.23 -4.99
CA GLY A 65 0.07 9.01 -5.60
C GLY A 65 0.74 7.71 -5.13
N THR A 66 1.46 7.76 -4.02
CA THR A 66 2.19 6.62 -3.44
C THR A 66 1.83 6.46 -1.96
N LEU A 67 1.54 5.23 -1.56
CA LEU A 67 1.41 4.79 -0.18
C LEU A 67 2.76 4.20 0.27
N THR A 68 3.32 4.75 1.34
CA THR A 68 4.50 4.18 2.04
C THR A 68 4.04 3.65 3.39
N ILE A 69 4.32 2.38 3.67
CA ILE A 69 3.99 1.76 4.95
C ILE A 69 5.26 1.25 5.59
N SER A 70 5.50 1.67 6.84
CA SER A 70 6.60 1.17 7.67
C SER A 70 6.03 0.32 8.80
N VAL A 71 6.43 -0.93 8.88
CA VAL A 71 6.04 -1.87 9.95
C VAL A 71 7.24 -2.20 10.79
N ARG A 72 7.10 -2.13 12.10
CA ARG A 72 8.16 -2.43 13.07
C ARG A 72 7.68 -3.45 14.10
N CYS A 73 8.59 -4.35 14.45
CA CYS A 73 8.43 -5.35 15.49
C CYS A 73 9.28 -5.00 16.71
N ALA A 74 8.97 -5.60 17.83
CA ALA A 74 9.75 -5.48 19.06
C ALA A 74 11.22 -5.92 18.86
N PRO A 75 12.18 -5.33 19.57
CA PRO A 75 13.58 -5.69 19.41
C PRO A 75 13.83 -7.19 19.58
N GLY A 76 14.40 -7.82 18.55
CA GLY A 76 14.73 -9.25 18.55
C GLY A 76 13.58 -10.20 18.19
N SER A 77 12.36 -9.70 17.97
CA SER A 77 11.22 -10.54 17.55
C SER A 77 11.10 -10.70 16.02
N PHE A 78 11.71 -9.84 15.22
CA PHE A 78 11.68 -9.93 13.76
C PHE A 78 12.81 -10.82 13.24
N ASN A 79 12.45 -12.03 12.82
CA ASN A 79 13.36 -12.91 12.10
C ASN A 79 13.05 -12.90 10.62
N ARG A 80 13.90 -12.26 9.82
CA ARG A 80 13.73 -12.12 8.37
C ARG A 80 13.59 -13.45 7.62
N ASP A 81 14.08 -14.56 8.19
CA ASP A 81 14.04 -15.88 7.55
C ASP A 81 12.76 -16.66 7.85
N THR A 82 12.01 -16.26 8.86
CA THR A 82 10.79 -16.96 9.28
C THR A 82 9.56 -16.08 9.35
N ALA A 83 9.72 -14.78 9.55
CA ALA A 83 8.59 -13.85 9.63
C ALA A 83 7.90 -13.63 8.27
N ALA A 84 6.60 -13.37 8.31
CA ALA A 84 5.84 -12.78 7.23
C ALA A 84 5.03 -11.61 7.77
N ILE A 85 4.95 -10.53 6.99
CA ILE A 85 4.14 -9.35 7.29
C ILE A 85 3.06 -9.23 6.22
N LEU A 86 1.83 -9.04 6.66
CA LEU A 86 0.67 -8.80 5.83
C LEU A 86 0.00 -7.49 6.26
N VAL A 87 -0.14 -6.55 5.36
CA VAL A 87 -0.93 -5.34 5.56
C VAL A 87 -2.25 -5.52 4.82
N GLN A 88 -3.34 -5.49 5.54
CA GLN A 88 -4.71 -5.47 5.01
C GLN A 88 -5.12 -4.01 4.82
N VAL A 89 -5.68 -3.67 3.67
CA VAL A 89 -6.08 -2.31 3.29
C VAL A 89 -7.53 -2.32 2.81
N ASP A 90 -8.33 -1.44 3.41
CA ASP A 90 -9.72 -1.15 3.08
C ASP A 90 -9.74 0.24 2.40
N THR A 91 -9.83 0.25 1.08
CA THR A 91 -9.70 1.45 0.26
C THR A 91 -11.00 2.27 0.22
N ASP A 92 -12.15 1.64 0.32
CA ASP A 92 -13.45 2.33 0.31
C ASP A 92 -13.99 2.64 1.72
N GLN A 93 -13.25 2.27 2.77
CA GLN A 93 -13.58 2.47 4.18
C GLN A 93 -14.94 1.86 4.57
N SER A 94 -15.27 0.74 3.93
CA SER A 94 -16.57 0.10 4.07
C SER A 94 -16.46 -1.35 4.55
N ALA A 95 -16.91 -1.62 5.75
CA ALA A 95 -17.02 -2.99 6.24
C ALA A 95 -18.03 -3.87 5.47
N ALA A 96 -18.76 -3.30 4.50
CA ALA A 96 -19.72 -4.05 3.68
C ALA A 96 -19.09 -4.67 2.44
N THR A 97 -17.89 -4.24 2.06
CA THR A 97 -17.11 -4.70 0.91
C THR A 97 -15.85 -5.44 1.36
N GLY A 98 -15.20 -6.17 0.48
CA GLY A 98 -13.99 -6.91 0.81
C GLY A 98 -14.19 -8.04 1.82
N GLN A 99 -13.09 -8.55 2.35
CA GLN A 99 -13.09 -9.58 3.39
C GLN A 99 -13.10 -8.92 4.77
N ARG A 100 -14.03 -9.34 5.63
CA ARG A 100 -14.18 -8.77 6.97
C ARG A 100 -13.17 -9.35 7.95
N ASN A 101 -12.82 -8.52 8.95
CA ASN A 101 -12.16 -8.98 10.16
C ASN A 101 -13.16 -9.69 11.11
N ALA A 102 -12.66 -10.23 12.23
CA ALA A 102 -13.46 -10.99 13.17
C ALA A 102 -14.62 -10.19 13.82
N ILE A 103 -14.44 -8.89 14.04
CA ILE A 103 -15.49 -8.02 14.65
C ILE A 103 -16.40 -7.36 13.60
N GLY A 104 -16.08 -7.49 12.31
CA GLY A 104 -16.94 -7.03 11.21
C GLY A 104 -17.00 -5.53 10.98
N ASP A 105 -16.05 -4.76 11.53
CA ASP A 105 -15.94 -3.30 11.39
C ASP A 105 -14.97 -2.87 10.28
N PHE A 106 -14.28 -3.82 9.65
CA PHE A 106 -13.25 -3.60 8.65
C PHE A 106 -13.40 -4.63 7.52
N GLY A 107 -13.46 -4.13 6.28
CA GLY A 107 -13.60 -4.94 5.08
C GLY A 107 -12.48 -4.67 4.10
N TYR A 108 -11.40 -5.45 4.11
CA TYR A 108 -10.23 -5.15 3.29
C TYR A 108 -10.37 -5.65 1.86
N ASP A 109 -10.04 -4.77 0.91
CA ASP A 109 -10.07 -4.99 -0.53
C ASP A 109 -8.71 -5.38 -1.10
N TYR A 110 -7.65 -5.03 -0.39
CA TYR A 110 -6.29 -5.33 -0.80
C TYR A 110 -5.48 -5.90 0.37
N ALA A 111 -4.51 -6.71 0.01
CA ALA A 111 -3.49 -7.18 0.92
C ALA A 111 -2.10 -6.95 0.32
N ILE A 112 -1.21 -6.37 1.12
CA ILE A 112 0.19 -6.15 0.76
C ILE A 112 1.00 -7.07 1.65
N SER A 113 1.75 -7.99 1.08
CA SER A 113 2.50 -8.97 1.86
C SER A 113 3.97 -8.95 1.50
N TRP A 114 4.80 -9.13 2.51
CA TRP A 114 6.19 -9.48 2.33
C TRP A 114 6.40 -10.94 2.73
N THR A 115 7.06 -11.69 1.84
CA THR A 115 7.46 -13.07 2.09
C THR A 115 8.90 -13.26 1.62
N ILE A 116 9.64 -14.17 2.23
CA ILE A 116 11.07 -14.40 1.97
C ILE A 116 11.37 -14.75 0.50
N ALA A 117 10.43 -15.38 -0.20
CA ALA A 117 10.67 -16.03 -1.49
C ALA A 117 11.16 -15.10 -2.61
N GLY A 118 11.11 -13.78 -2.46
CA GLY A 118 11.51 -12.87 -3.53
C GLY A 118 12.10 -11.53 -3.10
N GLN A 119 12.23 -11.25 -1.80
CA GLN A 119 12.64 -9.91 -1.29
C GLN A 119 11.79 -8.76 -1.87
N GLN A 120 10.57 -9.05 -2.31
CA GLN A 120 9.63 -8.11 -2.88
C GLN A 120 8.32 -8.16 -2.11
N GLY A 121 7.63 -7.04 -2.06
CA GLY A 121 6.25 -7.01 -1.64
C GLY A 121 5.34 -7.48 -2.76
N VAL A 122 4.23 -8.09 -2.40
CA VAL A 122 3.19 -8.54 -3.33
C VAL A 122 1.89 -7.86 -2.96
N VAL A 123 1.19 -7.29 -3.95
CA VAL A 123 -0.16 -6.74 -3.80
C VAL A 123 -1.15 -7.71 -4.41
N VAL A 124 -2.15 -8.09 -3.64
CA VAL A 124 -3.31 -8.85 -4.12
C VAL A 124 -4.58 -8.06 -3.88
N ARG A 125 -5.49 -8.12 -4.83
CA ARG A 125 -6.86 -7.63 -4.69
C ARG A 125 -7.75 -8.74 -4.15
N ILE A 126 -8.64 -8.38 -3.26
CA ILE A 126 -9.64 -9.27 -2.67
C ILE A 126 -11.01 -8.83 -3.16
N THR A 127 -11.78 -9.78 -3.68
CA THR A 127 -13.14 -9.54 -4.17
C THR A 127 -14.08 -10.57 -3.58
N GLY A 128 -15.29 -10.14 -3.25
CA GLY A 128 -16.29 -10.97 -2.55
C GLY A 128 -16.43 -10.56 -1.09
N THR A 129 -17.06 -11.42 -0.31
CA THR A 129 -17.34 -11.24 1.11
C THR A 129 -17.00 -12.51 1.87
N ASP A 130 -17.22 -12.53 3.19
CA ASP A 130 -16.97 -13.71 4.05
C ASP A 130 -17.63 -15.00 3.57
N ALA A 131 -18.73 -14.91 2.83
CA ALA A 131 -19.42 -16.08 2.25
C ALA A 131 -18.66 -16.71 1.09
N GLY A 132 -17.70 -16.02 0.52
CA GLY A 132 -16.82 -16.47 -0.54
C GLY A 132 -16.05 -15.29 -1.13
N PHE A 133 -14.73 -15.35 -1.02
CA PHE A 133 -13.84 -14.35 -1.62
C PHE A 133 -12.86 -15.01 -2.60
N SER A 134 -12.38 -14.21 -3.51
CA SER A 134 -11.28 -14.57 -4.41
C SER A 134 -10.16 -13.56 -4.33
N THR A 135 -8.95 -14.02 -4.60
CA THR A 135 -7.77 -13.17 -4.62
C THR A 135 -7.21 -13.10 -6.03
N THR A 136 -6.81 -11.91 -6.45
CA THR A 136 -6.17 -11.68 -7.74
C THR A 136 -4.85 -10.96 -7.53
N LEU A 137 -3.76 -11.50 -8.06
CA LEU A 137 -2.47 -10.83 -8.05
C LEU A 137 -2.56 -9.52 -8.85
N VAL A 138 -2.24 -8.39 -8.20
CA VAL A 138 -2.10 -7.10 -8.87
C VAL A 138 -0.68 -6.90 -9.38
N GLY A 139 0.32 -7.23 -8.57
CA GLY A 139 1.72 -7.13 -8.96
C GLY A 139 2.67 -7.11 -7.77
N ASN A 140 3.94 -6.86 -8.08
CA ASN A 140 5.00 -6.72 -7.10
C ASN A 140 5.26 -5.25 -6.79
N VAL A 141 5.66 -4.97 -5.55
CA VAL A 141 6.02 -3.65 -5.06
C VAL A 141 7.37 -3.69 -4.35
N SER A 142 7.96 -2.53 -4.13
CA SER A 142 9.19 -2.44 -3.33
C SER A 142 8.90 -2.81 -1.88
N ALA A 143 9.74 -3.69 -1.32
CA ALA A 143 9.76 -4.01 0.10
C ALA A 143 11.21 -3.98 0.59
N ALA A 144 11.53 -3.00 1.44
CA ALA A 144 12.85 -2.86 2.01
C ALA A 144 12.85 -3.41 3.44
N LEU A 145 13.78 -4.33 3.72
CA LEU A 145 13.95 -4.89 5.06
C LEU A 145 14.73 -3.93 5.96
N ALA A 146 14.16 -3.61 7.11
CA ALA A 146 14.83 -3.03 8.24
C ALA A 146 15.38 -4.12 9.19
N ALA A 147 16.12 -3.74 10.22
CA ALA A 147 16.60 -4.68 11.23
C ALA A 147 15.47 -5.30 12.06
N ASP A 148 14.37 -4.56 12.19
CA ASP A 148 13.23 -4.86 13.05
C ASP A 148 11.89 -4.87 12.29
N GLY A 149 11.90 -4.92 10.95
CA GLY A 149 10.66 -4.90 10.20
C GLY A 149 10.82 -4.72 8.70
N VAL A 150 9.79 -4.15 8.06
CA VAL A 150 9.73 -3.96 6.61
C VAL A 150 9.06 -2.64 6.23
N ASP A 151 9.56 -2.02 5.16
CA ASP A 151 8.99 -0.83 4.53
C ASP A 151 8.46 -1.17 3.14
N PHE A 152 7.20 -0.84 2.88
CA PHE A 152 6.57 -1.01 1.57
C PHE A 152 6.40 0.33 0.87
N VAL A 153 6.56 0.34 -0.46
CA VAL A 153 6.25 1.49 -1.31
C VAL A 153 5.30 1.02 -2.41
N VAL A 154 4.06 1.49 -2.36
CA VAL A 154 2.94 1.01 -3.17
C VAL A 154 2.33 2.16 -3.96
N PRO A 155 2.38 2.15 -5.31
CA PRO A 155 1.63 3.12 -6.11
C PRO A 155 0.12 2.98 -5.87
N LEU A 156 -0.61 4.08 -5.64
CA LEU A 156 -2.07 4.04 -5.45
C LEU A 156 -2.81 3.45 -6.67
N SER A 157 -2.22 3.51 -7.86
CA SER A 157 -2.75 2.84 -9.05
C SER A 157 -2.87 1.32 -8.90
N MET A 158 -2.07 0.70 -8.02
CA MET A 158 -2.17 -0.73 -7.68
C MET A 158 -3.27 -1.03 -6.66
N LEU A 159 -3.80 0.01 -6.01
CA LEU A 159 -4.92 -0.03 -5.07
C LEU A 159 -6.20 0.55 -5.70
N GLY A 160 -6.39 0.37 -7.00
CA GLY A 160 -7.56 0.84 -7.72
C GLY A 160 -7.56 2.34 -8.06
N GLY A 161 -6.46 3.06 -7.83
CA GLY A 161 -6.38 4.51 -8.01
C GLY A 161 -7.10 5.27 -6.91
N ASP A 162 -7.03 4.75 -5.69
CA ASP A 162 -7.62 5.30 -4.47
C ASP A 162 -7.23 6.77 -4.22
N ASP A 163 -8.05 7.51 -3.49
CA ASP A 163 -7.82 8.93 -3.15
C ASP A 163 -6.77 9.12 -2.04
N GLY A 164 -6.35 8.04 -1.39
CA GLY A 164 -5.34 8.01 -0.33
C GLY A 164 -5.92 7.92 1.08
N ARG A 165 -7.26 7.95 1.23
CA ARG A 165 -7.92 7.76 2.51
C ARG A 165 -8.37 6.31 2.63
N MET A 166 -7.79 5.59 3.56
CA MET A 166 -8.08 4.17 3.72
C MET A 166 -7.94 3.74 5.19
N ASN A 167 -8.48 2.57 5.49
CA ASN A 167 -8.22 1.91 6.76
C ASN A 167 -7.16 0.82 6.55
N PHE A 168 -6.40 0.48 7.58
CA PHE A 168 -5.43 -0.61 7.50
C PHE A 168 -5.27 -1.36 8.81
N ARG A 169 -4.83 -2.60 8.68
CA ARG A 169 -4.35 -3.48 9.77
C ARG A 169 -3.10 -4.19 9.32
N VAL A 170 -2.29 -4.58 10.29
CA VAL A 170 -1.08 -5.37 10.04
C VAL A 170 -1.20 -6.70 10.77
N LEU A 171 -0.85 -7.78 10.11
CA LEU A 171 -0.70 -9.09 10.70
C LEU A 171 0.75 -9.54 10.58
N ALA A 172 1.28 -10.10 11.63
CA ALA A 172 2.55 -10.79 11.61
C ALA A 172 2.35 -12.30 11.78
N SER A 173 3.16 -13.08 11.08
CA SER A 173 3.04 -14.53 11.06
C SER A 173 4.41 -15.20 11.09
N ASP A 174 4.48 -16.36 11.73
CA ASP A 174 5.58 -17.30 11.57
C ASP A 174 5.27 -18.23 10.39
N ARG A 175 6.11 -18.20 9.36
CA ARG A 175 5.89 -18.98 8.13
C ARG A 175 6.10 -20.46 8.30
N PRO A 176 7.17 -20.94 8.97
CA PRO A 176 7.36 -22.37 9.21
C PRO A 176 6.19 -23.00 9.94
N ALA A 177 5.63 -22.33 10.93
CA ALA A 177 4.49 -22.83 11.68
C ALA A 177 3.14 -22.53 11.00
N ILE A 178 3.13 -21.67 9.96
CA ILE A 178 1.91 -21.20 9.26
C ILE A 178 0.89 -20.62 10.27
N LYS A 179 1.38 -19.75 11.16
CA LYS A 179 0.58 -19.16 12.22
C LYS A 179 0.69 -17.66 12.23
N THR A 180 -0.44 -16.97 12.30
CA THR A 180 -0.48 -15.58 12.70
C THR A 180 -0.17 -15.52 14.19
N THR A 181 0.81 -14.70 14.53
CA THR A 181 1.33 -14.56 15.88
C THR A 181 1.04 -13.23 16.50
N ASP A 182 0.62 -12.28 15.66
CA ASP A 182 0.29 -10.93 16.12
C ASP A 182 -0.59 -10.18 15.11
N ALA A 183 -1.33 -9.17 15.61
CA ALA A 183 -2.24 -8.35 14.82
C ALA A 183 -2.30 -6.93 15.39
N MET A 184 -2.05 -5.93 14.57
CA MET A 184 -2.02 -4.51 14.97
C MET A 184 -2.93 -3.65 14.08
N PRO A 185 -3.94 -2.96 14.64
CA PRO A 185 -4.38 -3.09 16.04
C PRO A 185 -4.92 -4.49 16.32
N ASP A 186 -5.01 -4.85 17.59
CA ASP A 186 -5.64 -6.10 18.07
C ASP A 186 -6.97 -6.39 17.39
N GLU A 187 -7.35 -7.69 17.29
CA GLU A 187 -8.55 -8.11 16.57
C GLU A 187 -9.86 -7.49 17.08
N ASN A 188 -9.89 -7.07 18.35
CA ASN A 188 -11.03 -6.43 18.99
C ASN A 188 -11.01 -4.89 18.95
N LEU A 189 -10.02 -4.29 18.33
CA LEU A 189 -9.87 -2.86 18.15
C LEU A 189 -10.18 -2.42 16.71
N PRO A 190 -10.68 -1.18 16.52
CA PRO A 190 -10.92 -0.64 15.18
C PRO A 190 -9.63 -0.56 14.34
N ALA A 191 -9.77 -0.77 13.03
CA ALA A 191 -8.66 -0.58 12.11
C ALA A 191 -8.07 0.83 12.18
N ALA A 192 -6.77 0.95 11.93
CA ALA A 192 -6.09 2.23 11.85
C ALA A 192 -6.54 2.99 10.59
N LYS A 193 -6.51 4.34 10.65
CA LYS A 193 -6.97 5.20 9.56
C LYS A 193 -5.83 6.02 8.98
N ILE A 194 -5.82 6.12 7.67
CA ILE A 194 -5.00 7.06 6.89
C ILE A 194 -5.92 8.22 6.48
N GLN A 195 -5.65 9.45 6.97
CA GLN A 195 -6.53 10.61 6.74
C GLN A 195 -5.78 11.94 6.84
#